data_a6c79356995526da757511e5f9dc4ba0
#
_entry.id   a6c79356995526da757511e5f9dc4ba0
#
_cell.length_a   1.000
_cell.length_b   1.000
_cell.length_c   1.000
_cell.angle_alpha   90.00
_cell.angle_beta   90.00
_cell.angle_gamma   90.00
#
_symmetry.space_group_name_H-M   'P 1'
#
loop_
_entity.id
_entity.type
_entity.pdbx_description
1 polymer ?
#
loop_
_entity_poly.entity_id
_entity_poly.type
_entity_poly.pdbx_seq_one_letter_code
_entity_poly.pdbx_strand_id
1 'polypeptide(L)'
;IALFPQARHPLLYYWWFEHSVPAALKKHKAELFLSPDGYLSLNTAVKQVAVMHDINFEHYPGDLPLLTSLYYRHNFPRFARKAERLATVSEFSKSDIVERYNVKPEKIDVVYNGVNELYKPLATDRIEQVRLKHTNGCPYFLFVGMLHRRKNIANLLRAFDTFKSNHDSNVKLLIVGHRKWWT
;
A
#
# COMPACT_ATOMS: atom_id res chain seq x y z
N ILE A 1 -13.24 19.25 1.14
CA ILE A 1 -14.22 19.20 0.04
C ILE A 1 -14.51 17.73 -0.24
N ALA A 2 -15.78 17.31 -0.14
CA ALA A 2 -16.19 15.99 -0.56
C ALA A 2 -16.58 16.02 -2.05
N LEU A 3 -16.01 15.10 -2.83
CA LEU A 3 -16.36 14.91 -4.24
C LEU A 3 -17.23 13.66 -4.40
N PHE A 4 -18.22 13.71 -5.23
CA PHE A 4 -19.11 12.61 -5.55
C PHE A 4 -19.03 12.22 -7.03
N PRO A 5 -19.38 10.95 -7.38
CA PRO A 5 -19.70 9.81 -6.51
C PRO A 5 -18.48 9.29 -5.74
N GLN A 6 -18.69 8.58 -4.61
CA GLN A 6 -17.59 7.92 -3.92
C GLN A 6 -16.98 6.83 -4.80
N ALA A 7 -15.67 6.88 -4.99
CA ALA A 7 -14.94 5.94 -5.84
C ALA A 7 -14.73 4.59 -5.12
N ARG A 8 -15.73 3.69 -5.17
CA ARG A 8 -15.69 2.35 -4.55
C ARG A 8 -15.59 1.19 -5.55
N HIS A 9 -15.63 1.48 -6.85
CA HIS A 9 -15.62 0.49 -7.93
C HIS A 9 -14.82 1.04 -9.12
N PRO A 10 -14.14 0.23 -9.95
CA PRO A 10 -13.32 0.71 -11.07
C PRO A 10 -14.01 1.68 -12.03
N LEU A 11 -15.30 1.47 -12.35
CA LEU A 11 -16.07 2.41 -13.15
C LEU A 11 -16.26 3.76 -12.46
N LEU A 12 -16.43 3.75 -11.13
CA LEU A 12 -16.54 4.99 -10.35
C LEU A 12 -15.18 5.66 -10.19
N TYR A 13 -14.04 4.91 -10.15
CA TYR A 13 -12.70 5.49 -10.21
C TYR A 13 -12.52 6.27 -11.52
N TYR A 14 -12.87 5.64 -12.64
CA TYR A 14 -12.81 6.32 -13.93
C TYR A 14 -13.63 7.63 -13.93
N TRP A 15 -14.92 7.55 -13.57
CA TRP A 15 -15.78 8.73 -13.51
C TRP A 15 -15.22 9.82 -12.58
N TRP A 16 -14.75 9.42 -11.41
CA TRP A 16 -14.28 10.33 -10.38
C TRP A 16 -13.01 11.06 -10.82
N PHE A 17 -12.03 10.33 -11.35
CA PHE A 17 -10.76 10.93 -11.78
C PHE A 17 -10.86 11.66 -13.12
N GLU A 18 -11.75 11.25 -14.05
CA GLU A 18 -11.85 11.88 -15.36
C GLU A 18 -12.89 13.01 -15.44
N HIS A 19 -13.81 13.13 -14.46
CA HIS A 19 -14.85 14.15 -14.44
C HIS A 19 -14.88 14.95 -13.15
N SER A 20 -15.04 14.30 -11.98
CA SER A 20 -15.22 15.02 -10.70
C SER A 20 -13.95 15.76 -10.26
N VAL A 21 -12.78 15.13 -10.37
CA VAL A 21 -11.49 15.76 -10.04
C VAL A 21 -11.19 16.93 -10.96
N PRO A 22 -11.24 16.82 -12.32
CA PRO A 22 -11.04 17.98 -13.20
C PRO A 22 -11.99 19.14 -12.94
N ALA A 23 -13.27 18.85 -12.70
CA ALA A 23 -14.26 19.89 -12.37
C ALA A 23 -13.91 20.64 -11.08
N ALA A 24 -13.47 19.89 -10.05
CA ALA A 24 -13.03 20.47 -8.78
C ALA A 24 -11.75 21.30 -8.95
N LEU A 25 -10.74 20.79 -9.65
CA LEU A 25 -9.49 21.50 -9.94
C LEU A 25 -9.76 22.82 -10.66
N LYS A 26 -10.64 22.82 -11.67
CA LYS A 26 -11.06 24.03 -12.39
C LYS A 26 -11.81 25.00 -11.48
N LYS A 27 -12.80 24.50 -10.71
CA LYS A 27 -13.60 25.33 -9.80
C LYS A 27 -12.75 26.05 -8.76
N HIS A 28 -11.73 25.35 -8.24
CA HIS A 28 -10.85 25.90 -7.19
C HIS A 28 -9.57 26.56 -7.73
N LYS A 29 -9.44 26.67 -9.06
CA LYS A 29 -8.26 27.26 -9.73
C LYS A 29 -6.96 26.62 -9.24
N ALA A 30 -6.95 25.27 -9.07
CA ALA A 30 -5.80 24.55 -8.60
C ALA A 30 -4.67 24.57 -9.64
N GLU A 31 -3.46 24.87 -9.22
CA GLU A 31 -2.27 24.90 -10.06
C GLU A 31 -1.56 23.53 -10.08
N LEU A 32 -1.75 22.76 -9.02
CA LEU A 32 -1.15 21.44 -8.83
C LEU A 32 -2.14 20.48 -8.19
N PHE A 33 -2.16 19.24 -8.65
CA PHE A 33 -2.85 18.13 -8.01
C PHE A 33 -1.85 17.11 -7.49
N LEU A 34 -1.80 16.92 -6.17
CA LEU A 34 -1.01 15.89 -5.53
C LEU A 34 -1.92 14.70 -5.15
N SER A 35 -1.60 13.52 -5.70
CA SER A 35 -2.30 12.27 -5.39
C SER A 35 -1.40 11.36 -4.55
N PRO A 36 -1.76 11.06 -3.30
CA PRO A 36 -0.95 10.19 -2.44
C PRO A 36 -1.08 8.69 -2.78
N ASP A 37 -2.05 8.31 -3.61
CA ASP A 37 -2.38 6.91 -3.92
C ASP A 37 -2.14 6.53 -5.39
N GLY A 38 -1.39 7.34 -6.13
CA GLY A 38 -0.98 7.05 -7.51
C GLY A 38 -2.02 7.30 -8.60
N TYR A 39 -3.27 7.59 -8.24
CA TYR A 39 -4.31 7.88 -9.23
C TYR A 39 -4.21 9.31 -9.75
N LEU A 40 -4.34 9.49 -11.04
CA LEU A 40 -4.37 10.80 -11.67
C LEU A 40 -5.57 10.93 -12.61
N SER A 41 -5.82 12.15 -13.07
CA SER A 41 -6.75 12.41 -14.15
C SER A 41 -6.00 12.50 -15.49
N LEU A 42 -6.50 11.80 -16.50
CA LEU A 42 -6.00 11.95 -17.87
C LEU A 42 -6.69 13.12 -18.57
N ASN A 43 -7.78 13.63 -18.00
CA ASN A 43 -8.65 14.67 -18.58
C ASN A 43 -8.49 16.05 -17.90
N THR A 44 -7.26 16.40 -17.52
CA THR A 44 -6.96 17.75 -17.01
C THR A 44 -5.61 18.25 -17.53
N ALA A 45 -5.49 19.57 -17.70
CA ALA A 45 -4.24 20.25 -18.00
C ALA A 45 -3.48 20.69 -16.73
N VAL A 46 -4.09 20.58 -15.57
CA VAL A 46 -3.45 20.91 -14.30
C VAL A 46 -2.26 19.97 -14.09
N LYS A 47 -1.12 20.50 -13.67
CA LYS A 47 0.05 19.69 -13.32
C LYS A 47 -0.28 18.72 -12.21
N GLN A 48 0.22 17.49 -12.31
CA GLN A 48 -0.10 16.43 -11.37
C GLN A 48 1.16 15.72 -10.86
N VAL A 49 1.22 15.47 -9.56
CA VAL A 49 2.23 14.66 -8.90
C VAL A 49 1.55 13.44 -8.29
N ALA A 50 2.06 12.26 -8.56
CA ALA A 50 1.53 11.02 -8.00
C ALA A 50 2.56 10.34 -7.09
N VAL A 51 2.10 9.84 -5.96
CA VAL A 51 2.88 8.94 -5.09
C VAL A 51 2.48 7.50 -5.44
N MET A 52 3.34 6.78 -6.15
CA MET A 52 3.15 5.36 -6.46
C MET A 52 3.99 4.52 -5.50
N HIS A 53 3.36 3.93 -4.48
CA HIS A 53 4.07 3.17 -3.45
C HIS A 53 4.72 1.92 -4.01
N ASP A 54 3.99 1.16 -4.82
CA ASP A 54 4.45 0.00 -5.57
C ASP A 54 3.55 -0.27 -6.78
N ILE A 55 3.95 -1.22 -7.61
CA ILE A 55 3.16 -1.73 -8.74
C ILE A 55 2.98 -3.26 -8.65
N ASN A 56 2.79 -3.78 -7.44
CA ASN A 56 2.61 -5.22 -7.19
C ASN A 56 1.54 -5.88 -8.06
N PHE A 57 0.50 -5.15 -8.43
CA PHE A 57 -0.56 -5.64 -9.30
C PHE A 57 -0.11 -5.98 -10.73
N GLU A 58 1.04 -5.45 -11.17
CA GLU A 58 1.65 -5.86 -12.44
C GLU A 58 2.29 -7.25 -12.35
N HIS A 59 2.88 -7.57 -11.19
CA HIS A 59 3.54 -8.86 -10.94
C HIS A 59 2.55 -9.93 -10.50
N TYR A 60 1.53 -9.54 -9.73
CA TYR A 60 0.53 -10.45 -9.14
C TYR A 60 -0.90 -10.00 -9.46
N PRO A 61 -1.30 -9.98 -10.75
CA PRO A 61 -2.62 -9.49 -11.15
C PRO A 61 -3.79 -10.29 -10.56
N GLY A 62 -3.55 -11.56 -10.19
CA GLY A 62 -4.53 -12.43 -9.53
C GLY A 62 -4.80 -12.10 -8.06
N ASP A 63 -4.03 -11.20 -7.46
CA ASP A 63 -4.24 -10.75 -6.08
C ASP A 63 -5.36 -9.70 -5.95
N LEU A 64 -5.88 -9.21 -7.07
CA LEU A 64 -6.95 -8.22 -7.14
C LEU A 64 -8.18 -8.77 -7.88
N PRO A 65 -9.38 -8.25 -7.59
CA PRO A 65 -10.55 -8.50 -8.43
C PRO A 65 -10.27 -8.13 -9.88
N LEU A 66 -10.75 -8.94 -10.83
CA LEU A 66 -10.43 -8.83 -12.26
C LEU A 66 -10.59 -7.40 -12.80
N LEU A 67 -11.73 -6.75 -12.55
CA LEU A 67 -11.99 -5.40 -13.03
C LEU A 67 -11.02 -4.37 -12.44
N THR A 68 -10.64 -4.52 -11.18
CA THR A 68 -9.65 -3.65 -10.53
C THR A 68 -8.26 -3.86 -11.12
N SER A 69 -7.86 -5.11 -11.33
CA SER A 69 -6.59 -5.46 -11.96
C SER A 69 -6.49 -4.89 -13.38
N LEU A 70 -7.54 -5.05 -14.19
CA LEU A 70 -7.61 -4.49 -15.54
C LEU A 70 -7.53 -2.96 -15.53
N TYR A 71 -8.28 -2.31 -14.63
CA TYR A 71 -8.24 -0.86 -14.49
C TYR A 71 -6.83 -0.36 -14.12
N TYR A 72 -6.17 -1.00 -13.15
CA TYR A 72 -4.84 -0.59 -12.72
C TYR A 72 -3.80 -0.76 -13.83
N ARG A 73 -3.73 -1.94 -14.41
CA ARG A 73 -2.77 -2.25 -15.48
C ARG A 73 -2.97 -1.40 -16.74
N HIS A 74 -4.21 -0.95 -16.99
CA HIS A 74 -4.49 -0.03 -18.09
C HIS A 74 -4.13 1.42 -17.76
N ASN A 75 -4.43 1.89 -16.56
CA ASN A 75 -4.35 3.32 -16.25
C ASN A 75 -3.04 3.75 -15.58
N PHE A 76 -2.44 2.94 -14.70
CA PHE A 76 -1.24 3.34 -13.98
C PHE A 76 -0.03 3.65 -14.88
N PRO A 77 0.25 2.87 -15.96
CA PRO A 77 1.28 3.28 -16.93
C PRO A 77 0.98 4.64 -17.58
N ARG A 78 -0.29 4.95 -17.82
CA ARG A 78 -0.73 6.22 -18.39
C ARG A 78 -0.58 7.36 -17.39
N PHE A 79 -0.94 7.12 -16.12
CA PHE A 79 -0.72 8.07 -15.03
C PHE A 79 0.77 8.36 -14.84
N ALA A 80 1.62 7.33 -14.84
CA ALA A 80 3.06 7.50 -14.71
C ALA A 80 3.64 8.38 -15.82
N ARG A 81 3.19 8.18 -17.05
CA ARG A 81 3.59 9.02 -18.20
C ARG A 81 3.00 10.43 -18.14
N LYS A 82 1.75 10.58 -17.68
CA LYS A 82 1.05 11.88 -17.56
C LYS A 82 1.60 12.76 -16.43
N ALA A 83 1.98 12.17 -15.31
CA ALA A 83 2.47 12.90 -14.14
C ALA A 83 3.59 13.88 -14.51
N GLU A 84 3.61 15.06 -13.92
CA GLU A 84 4.74 15.99 -13.97
C GLU A 84 5.96 15.39 -13.23
N ARG A 85 5.71 14.87 -12.02
CA ARG A 85 6.68 14.14 -11.19
C ARG A 85 5.99 12.94 -10.55
N LEU A 86 6.78 11.93 -10.25
CA LEU A 86 6.35 10.79 -9.44
C LEU A 86 7.17 10.77 -8.15
N ALA A 87 6.54 10.34 -7.09
CA ALA A 87 7.23 9.94 -5.87
C ALA A 87 6.97 8.45 -5.61
N THR A 88 7.96 7.77 -5.06
CA THR A 88 7.82 6.37 -4.60
C THR A 88 8.58 6.18 -3.30
N VAL A 89 8.39 5.02 -2.64
CA VAL A 89 8.87 4.82 -1.27
C VAL A 89 10.18 4.05 -1.15
N SER A 90 10.76 3.60 -2.27
CA SER A 90 12.04 2.87 -2.29
C SER A 90 12.71 2.91 -3.65
N GLU A 91 14.03 2.70 -3.68
CA GLU A 91 14.79 2.55 -4.94
C GLU A 91 14.31 1.33 -5.74
N PHE A 92 13.90 0.26 -5.07
CA PHE A 92 13.32 -0.91 -5.73
C PHE A 92 12.05 -0.54 -6.50
N SER A 93 11.11 0.14 -5.86
CA SER A 93 9.87 0.59 -6.51
C SER A 93 10.14 1.57 -7.65
N LYS A 94 11.15 2.45 -7.50
CA LYS A 94 11.60 3.35 -8.58
C LYS A 94 12.08 2.56 -9.79
N SER A 95 12.99 1.61 -9.59
CA SER A 95 13.52 0.78 -10.68
C SER A 95 12.42 -0.02 -11.37
N ASP A 96 11.50 -0.60 -10.61
CA ASP A 96 10.36 -1.36 -11.11
C ASP A 96 9.41 -0.51 -11.97
N ILE A 97 9.07 0.71 -11.51
CA ILE A 97 8.24 1.67 -12.27
C ILE A 97 8.96 2.12 -13.55
N VAL A 98 10.25 2.43 -13.47
CA VAL A 98 11.06 2.83 -14.64
C VAL A 98 11.03 1.73 -15.71
N GLU A 99 11.36 0.51 -15.33
CA GLU A 99 11.43 -0.64 -16.23
C GLU A 99 10.06 -0.97 -16.83
N ARG A 100 9.02 -1.06 -15.99
CA ARG A 100 7.71 -1.54 -16.39
C ARG A 100 6.91 -0.52 -17.20
N TYR A 101 7.02 0.77 -16.86
CA TYR A 101 6.24 1.84 -17.49
C TYR A 101 7.02 2.67 -18.50
N ASN A 102 8.30 2.37 -18.66
CA ASN A 102 9.21 3.08 -19.56
C ASN A 102 9.16 4.60 -19.34
N VAL A 103 9.28 5.02 -18.08
CA VAL A 103 9.39 6.42 -17.67
C VAL A 103 10.83 6.76 -17.31
N LYS A 104 11.23 8.03 -17.52
CA LYS A 104 12.60 8.46 -17.23
C LYS A 104 12.88 8.40 -15.72
N PRO A 105 14.05 7.88 -15.27
CA PRO A 105 14.39 7.80 -13.84
C PRO A 105 14.39 9.16 -13.14
N GLU A 106 14.75 10.24 -13.87
CA GLU A 106 14.81 11.60 -13.33
C GLU A 106 13.41 12.17 -13.00
N LYS A 107 12.36 11.53 -13.51
CA LYS A 107 10.97 11.88 -13.22
C LYS A 107 10.49 11.36 -11.87
N ILE A 108 11.23 10.41 -11.27
CA ILE A 108 10.83 9.70 -10.06
C ILE A 108 11.74 10.04 -8.89
N ASP A 109 11.18 10.62 -7.86
CA ASP A 109 11.84 10.90 -6.58
C ASP A 109 11.56 9.77 -5.58
N VAL A 110 12.58 9.33 -4.85
CA VAL A 110 12.40 8.40 -3.75
C VAL A 110 12.19 9.18 -2.47
N VAL A 111 11.01 9.02 -1.89
CA VAL A 111 10.61 9.65 -0.62
C VAL A 111 10.30 8.52 0.35
N TYR A 112 11.25 8.21 1.22
CA TYR A 112 11.10 7.13 2.19
C TYR A 112 9.98 7.42 3.19
N ASN A 113 9.29 6.35 3.61
CA ASN A 113 8.29 6.46 4.64
C ASN A 113 8.93 6.90 5.96
N GLY A 114 8.33 7.89 6.61
CA GLY A 114 8.68 8.27 7.97
C GLY A 114 8.10 7.30 9.00
N VAL A 115 8.58 7.41 10.23
CA VAL A 115 8.04 6.68 11.38
C VAL A 115 7.27 7.67 12.27
N ASN A 116 6.14 7.24 12.79
CA ASN A 116 5.39 8.03 13.77
C ASN A 116 6.10 8.00 15.11
N GLU A 117 6.29 9.15 15.75
CA GLU A 117 6.96 9.32 17.05
C GLU A 117 6.32 8.53 18.20
N LEU A 118 5.08 8.09 18.04
CA LEU A 118 4.41 7.19 18.98
C LEU A 118 5.04 5.79 19.01
N TYR A 119 5.74 5.37 17.93
CA TYR A 119 6.42 4.07 17.87
C TYR A 119 7.82 4.20 18.47
N LYS A 120 7.89 3.97 19.78
CA LYS A 120 9.13 3.98 20.55
C LYS A 120 9.15 2.80 21.53
N PRO A 121 10.35 2.38 22.02
CA PRO A 121 10.46 1.35 23.03
C PRO A 121 9.60 1.68 24.25
N LEU A 122 8.87 0.68 24.74
CA LEU A 122 8.06 0.80 25.95
C LEU A 122 8.92 0.57 27.20
N ALA A 123 8.48 1.12 28.32
CA ALA A 123 9.02 0.77 29.63
C ALA A 123 8.73 -0.72 29.98
N THR A 124 9.59 -1.33 30.80
CA THR A 124 9.56 -2.77 31.08
C THR A 124 8.21 -3.23 31.63
N ASP A 125 7.62 -2.47 32.55
CA ASP A 125 6.31 -2.74 33.14
C ASP A 125 5.19 -2.81 32.09
N ARG A 126 5.24 -1.95 31.07
CA ARG A 126 4.30 -1.95 29.96
C ARG A 126 4.50 -3.15 29.04
N ILE A 127 5.75 -3.56 28.82
CA ILE A 127 6.07 -4.76 28.03
C ILE A 127 5.50 -5.99 28.76
N GLU A 128 5.66 -6.10 30.06
CA GLU A 128 5.13 -7.21 30.86
C GLU A 128 3.59 -7.25 30.84
N GLN A 129 2.93 -6.10 30.97
CA GLN A 129 1.46 -6.02 30.85
C GLN A 129 0.96 -6.53 29.49
N VAL A 130 1.63 -6.15 28.38
CA VAL A 130 1.29 -6.61 27.04
C VAL A 130 1.49 -8.13 26.91
N ARG A 131 2.60 -8.65 27.43
CA ARG A 131 2.86 -10.11 27.45
C ARG A 131 1.80 -10.87 28.25
N LEU A 132 1.48 -10.41 29.43
CA LEU A 132 0.44 -11.02 30.27
C LEU A 132 -0.91 -11.04 29.52
N LYS A 133 -1.29 -9.92 28.94
CA LYS A 133 -2.57 -9.78 28.27
C LYS A 133 -2.72 -10.67 27.03
N HIS A 134 -1.69 -10.84 26.22
CA HIS A 134 -1.79 -11.46 24.91
C HIS A 134 -1.15 -12.84 24.79
N THR A 135 -0.20 -13.17 25.68
CA THR A 135 0.56 -14.43 25.61
C THR A 135 0.71 -15.13 26.95
N ASN A 136 -0.06 -14.73 27.99
CA ASN A 136 0.06 -15.24 29.36
C ASN A 136 1.49 -15.13 29.91
N GLY A 137 2.16 -14.00 29.67
CA GLY A 137 3.53 -13.75 30.10
C GLY A 137 4.63 -14.36 29.23
N CYS A 138 4.29 -15.21 28.25
CA CYS A 138 5.28 -15.84 27.39
C CYS A 138 5.91 -14.84 26.40
N PRO A 139 7.20 -15.02 26.05
CA PRO A 139 7.81 -14.35 24.91
C PRO A 139 7.06 -14.68 23.62
N TYR A 140 7.13 -13.80 22.61
CA TYR A 140 6.42 -14.05 21.36
C TYR A 140 7.11 -13.44 20.14
N PHE A 141 6.94 -14.08 19.00
CA PHE A 141 7.10 -13.46 17.70
C PHE A 141 5.81 -12.74 17.33
N LEU A 142 5.91 -11.56 16.74
CA LEU A 142 4.78 -10.76 16.32
C LEU A 142 4.74 -10.62 14.81
N PHE A 143 3.61 -10.98 14.21
CA PHE A 143 3.26 -10.60 12.85
C PHE A 143 2.11 -9.58 12.90
N VAL A 144 2.28 -8.45 12.20
CA VAL A 144 1.23 -7.43 12.03
C VAL A 144 0.98 -7.22 10.54
N GLY A 145 -0.26 -7.39 10.12
CA GLY A 145 -0.61 -7.15 8.73
C GLY A 145 -1.92 -7.81 8.31
N MET A 146 -2.42 -7.42 7.14
CA MET A 146 -3.59 -8.07 6.56
C MET A 146 -3.31 -9.56 6.30
N LEU A 147 -4.26 -10.42 6.68
CA LEU A 147 -4.18 -11.85 6.39
C LEU A 147 -4.51 -12.07 4.90
N HIS A 148 -3.49 -11.95 4.07
CA HIS A 148 -3.58 -12.06 2.63
C HIS A 148 -2.53 -13.04 2.10
N ARG A 149 -2.85 -13.76 1.00
CA ARG A 149 -1.96 -14.77 0.39
C ARG A 149 -0.54 -14.24 0.15
N ARG A 150 -0.38 -13.00 -0.30
CA ARG A 150 0.90 -12.33 -0.53
C ARG A 150 1.77 -12.24 0.71
N LYS A 151 1.18 -12.23 1.91
CA LYS A 151 1.93 -12.16 3.19
C LYS A 151 2.44 -13.51 3.65
N ASN A 152 2.13 -14.58 2.92
CA ASN A 152 2.69 -15.93 3.10
C ASN A 152 2.58 -16.50 4.53
N ILE A 153 1.46 -16.22 5.18
CA ILE A 153 1.23 -16.60 6.59
C ILE A 153 1.25 -18.13 6.77
N ALA A 154 0.82 -18.87 5.76
CA ALA A 154 0.87 -20.34 5.80
C ALA A 154 2.30 -20.86 6.01
N ASN A 155 3.29 -20.28 5.32
CA ASN A 155 4.69 -20.67 5.54
C ASN A 155 5.24 -20.13 6.86
N LEU A 156 4.79 -18.97 7.34
CA LEU A 156 5.12 -18.48 8.68
C LEU A 156 4.65 -19.47 9.75
N LEU A 157 3.43 -19.99 9.63
CA LEU A 157 2.89 -21.00 10.57
C LEU A 157 3.69 -22.30 10.51
N ARG A 158 4.03 -22.80 9.32
CA ARG A 158 4.87 -24.00 9.17
C ARG A 158 6.26 -23.81 9.75
N ALA A 159 6.87 -22.66 9.50
CA ALA A 159 8.19 -22.33 10.07
C ALA A 159 8.14 -22.27 11.60
N PHE A 160 7.07 -21.67 12.15
CA PHE A 160 6.87 -21.62 13.59
C PHE A 160 6.62 -23.03 14.20
N ASP A 161 5.85 -23.89 13.52
CA ASP A 161 5.64 -25.28 13.92
C ASP A 161 6.96 -26.06 13.93
N THR A 162 7.78 -25.92 12.90
CA THR A 162 9.13 -26.51 12.84
C THR A 162 10.02 -25.98 13.97
N PHE A 163 9.96 -24.68 14.25
CA PHE A 163 10.68 -24.08 15.39
C PHE A 163 10.25 -24.72 16.72
N LYS A 164 8.96 -24.89 16.92
CA LYS A 164 8.41 -25.50 18.15
C LYS A 164 8.79 -26.97 18.29
N SER A 165 8.86 -27.70 17.18
CA SER A 165 9.25 -29.12 17.17
C SER A 165 10.73 -29.32 17.50
N ASN A 166 11.59 -28.38 17.12
CA ASN A 166 13.03 -28.45 17.29
C ASN A 166 13.53 -27.79 18.61
N HIS A 167 12.67 -27.04 19.29
CA HIS A 167 13.03 -26.31 20.50
C HIS A 167 11.95 -26.47 21.56
N ASP A 168 12.34 -26.94 22.75
CA ASP A 168 11.45 -26.89 23.91
C ASP A 168 11.36 -25.42 24.41
N SER A 169 10.39 -24.71 23.86
CA SER A 169 10.23 -23.28 24.03
C SER A 169 8.78 -22.90 24.30
N ASN A 170 8.56 -22.01 25.28
CA ASN A 170 7.26 -21.44 25.58
C ASN A 170 6.89 -20.23 24.70
N VAL A 171 7.75 -19.85 23.75
CA VAL A 171 7.51 -18.75 22.80
C VAL A 171 6.20 -18.96 22.05
N LYS A 172 5.44 -17.89 21.89
CA LYS A 172 4.18 -17.86 21.14
C LYS A 172 4.37 -17.16 19.78
N LEU A 173 3.47 -17.42 18.85
CA LEU A 173 3.33 -16.61 17.64
C LEU A 173 2.04 -15.80 17.75
N LEU A 174 2.17 -14.48 17.80
CA LEU A 174 1.05 -13.54 17.85
C LEU A 174 0.81 -12.97 16.46
N ILE A 175 -0.39 -13.19 15.91
CA ILE A 175 -0.78 -12.70 14.59
C ILE A 175 -1.87 -11.66 14.78
N VAL A 176 -1.58 -10.43 14.35
CA VAL A 176 -2.50 -9.29 14.41
C VAL A 176 -2.81 -8.81 13.00
N GLY A 177 -4.08 -8.83 12.63
CA GLY A 177 -4.49 -8.39 11.30
C GLY A 177 -5.96 -8.61 11.00
N HIS A 178 -6.41 -8.00 9.90
CA HIS A 178 -7.79 -8.10 9.43
C HIS A 178 -7.94 -9.21 8.38
N ARG A 179 -9.03 -9.97 8.47
CA ARG A 179 -9.32 -11.16 7.63
C ARG A 179 -10.05 -10.82 6.30
N LYS A 180 -10.00 -9.60 5.83
CA LYS A 180 -10.89 -9.09 4.76
C LYS A 180 -10.77 -9.78 3.39
N TRP A 181 -9.67 -10.47 3.09
CA TRP A 181 -9.37 -11.03 1.77
C TRP A 181 -8.98 -12.51 1.79
N TRP A 182 -9.21 -13.18 2.90
CA TRP A 182 -8.97 -14.61 3.00
C TRP A 182 -10.26 -15.36 2.65
N THR A 183 -10.42 -15.65 1.41
CA THR A 183 -11.38 -16.65 0.91
C THR A 183 -10.63 -17.73 0.17
#